data_46f57b89e9cb66f28e9c6e5598115d9f
#
_entry.id   46f57b89e9cb66f28e9c6e5598115d9f
#
_cell.length_a   1.000
_cell.length_b   1.000
_cell.length_c   1.000
_cell.angle_alpha   90.00
_cell.angle_beta   90.00
_cell.angle_gamma   90.00
#
_symmetry.space_group_name_H-M   'P 1'
#
loop_
_entity.id
_entity.type
_entity.pdbx_description
1 polymer ?
#
loop_
_entity_poly.entity_id
_entity_poly.type
_entity_poly.pdbx_seq_one_letter_code
_entity_poly.pdbx_strand_id
1 'polypeptide(L)'
;MTKALITGGGGFLGSHLADHLLALGHDVVALDLAPMSKVRHLEGNPRFRYHEADIFDKDLIESLVKRADIVWHLAAVVGVEHYVGDPYKVLNVNVNGTQALLHAAQKFEKRVVFSSTSEVYGRNPKVPWREDDDRVLGSTRIDRWCYSTSKAIGEHFCFAFAKKFDLPVTVVRFFNVYGPRLDRADVGRVISIFAGQALRGDDVTVIGDGKQTRTFTYVSDAVRGLAQAGFRDGAIGRAINIGNDKETTILELAEKMAKLAGRGSRIKFVPQEQIYGSSYEDIPRRVPDIALQRELLEVQPLVALDEGLRETLAWFRSQM
;
A
#
# COMPACT_ATOMS: atom_id res chain seq x y z
N MET A 1 2.39 -4.94 25.74
CA MET A 1 1.89 -5.91 24.75
C MET A 1 0.58 -5.36 24.21
N THR A 2 0.47 -5.16 22.89
CA THR A 2 -0.68 -4.53 22.22
C THR A 2 -1.48 -5.60 21.50
N LYS A 3 -2.80 -5.50 21.51
CA LYS A 3 -3.71 -6.32 20.69
C LYS A 3 -4.00 -5.55 19.40
N ALA A 4 -3.39 -5.98 18.31
CA ALA A 4 -3.51 -5.37 16.98
C ALA A 4 -4.64 -6.04 16.18
N LEU A 5 -5.53 -5.23 15.59
CA LEU A 5 -6.43 -5.68 14.53
C LEU A 5 -5.92 -5.16 13.19
N ILE A 6 -5.73 -6.04 12.22
CA ILE A 6 -5.31 -5.69 10.86
C ILE A 6 -6.45 -6.11 9.91
N THR A 7 -7.19 -5.17 9.34
CA THR A 7 -8.08 -5.46 8.22
C THR A 7 -7.28 -5.39 6.92
N GLY A 8 -7.53 -6.30 5.98
CA GLY A 8 -6.62 -6.50 4.85
C GLY A 8 -5.36 -7.28 5.24
N GLY A 9 -5.46 -8.11 6.30
CA GLY A 9 -4.32 -8.82 6.90
C GLY A 9 -3.74 -9.94 6.03
N GLY A 10 -4.50 -10.48 5.08
CA GLY A 10 -4.03 -11.44 4.07
C GLY A 10 -3.36 -10.77 2.86
N GLY A 11 -3.45 -9.43 2.76
CA GLY A 11 -2.84 -8.66 1.70
C GLY A 11 -1.32 -8.48 1.84
N PHE A 12 -0.71 -7.79 0.88
CA PHE A 12 0.73 -7.55 0.84
C PHE A 12 1.24 -6.86 2.12
N LEU A 13 0.81 -5.63 2.38
CA LEU A 13 1.26 -4.88 3.56
C LEU A 13 0.77 -5.51 4.86
N GLY A 14 -0.48 -6.01 4.89
CA GLY A 14 -1.07 -6.60 6.09
C GLY A 14 -0.33 -7.84 6.57
N SER A 15 0.10 -8.71 5.65
CA SER A 15 0.86 -9.91 6.00
C SER A 15 2.24 -9.60 6.57
N HIS A 16 2.94 -8.59 6.02
CA HIS A 16 4.23 -8.14 6.55
C HIS A 16 4.09 -7.39 7.89
N LEU A 17 2.99 -6.62 8.05
CA LEU A 17 2.70 -5.96 9.33
C LEU A 17 2.43 -6.99 10.42
N ALA A 18 1.69 -8.07 10.10
CA ALA A 18 1.45 -9.15 11.04
C ALA A 18 2.78 -9.79 11.51
N ASP A 19 3.68 -10.12 10.56
CA ASP A 19 5.02 -10.63 10.90
C ASP A 19 5.77 -9.68 11.83
N HIS A 20 5.79 -8.40 11.50
CA HIS A 20 6.53 -7.39 12.25
C HIS A 20 5.98 -7.21 13.67
N LEU A 21 4.67 -7.11 13.83
CA LEU A 21 4.04 -6.94 15.14
C LEU A 21 4.21 -8.18 16.03
N LEU A 22 4.11 -9.39 15.46
CA LEU A 22 4.38 -10.64 16.17
C LEU A 22 5.84 -10.74 16.63
N ALA A 23 6.79 -10.33 15.78
CA ALA A 23 8.20 -10.29 16.12
C ALA A 23 8.50 -9.31 17.28
N LEU A 24 7.73 -8.22 17.38
CA LEU A 24 7.79 -7.27 18.50
C LEU A 24 7.05 -7.77 19.76
N GLY A 25 6.43 -8.95 19.72
CA GLY A 25 5.77 -9.57 20.87
C GLY A 25 4.31 -9.14 21.07
N HIS A 26 3.67 -8.53 20.08
CA HIS A 26 2.26 -8.17 20.12
C HIS A 26 1.33 -9.33 19.75
N ASP A 27 0.07 -9.26 20.15
CA ASP A 27 -0.99 -10.14 19.66
C ASP A 27 -1.61 -9.56 18.41
N VAL A 28 -1.82 -10.38 17.38
CA VAL A 28 -2.35 -9.95 16.08
C VAL A 28 -3.60 -10.72 15.70
N VAL A 29 -4.64 -9.99 15.40
CA VAL A 29 -5.85 -10.49 14.72
C VAL A 29 -5.87 -9.90 13.32
N ALA A 30 -5.87 -10.74 12.30
CA ALA A 30 -5.99 -10.36 10.91
C ALA A 30 -7.38 -10.71 10.37
N LEU A 31 -7.97 -9.80 9.58
CA LEU A 31 -9.22 -10.03 8.88
C LEU A 31 -9.02 -9.71 7.40
N ASP A 32 -9.46 -10.59 6.51
CA ASP A 32 -9.41 -10.40 5.06
C ASP A 32 -10.47 -11.28 4.37
N LEU A 33 -10.91 -10.88 3.17
CA LEU A 33 -11.70 -11.74 2.27
C LEU A 33 -10.86 -12.84 1.63
N ALA A 34 -9.55 -12.62 1.48
CA ALA A 34 -8.65 -13.60 0.90
C ALA A 34 -8.43 -14.76 1.86
N PRO A 35 -8.25 -15.99 1.35
CA PRO A 35 -7.87 -17.12 2.17
C PRO A 35 -6.50 -16.87 2.80
N MET A 36 -6.20 -17.57 3.90
CA MET A 36 -4.99 -17.44 4.70
C MET A 36 -3.67 -17.76 3.96
N SER A 37 -3.66 -17.73 2.63
CA SER A 37 -2.53 -18.18 1.79
C SER A 37 -1.25 -17.38 1.99
N LYS A 38 -1.33 -16.05 2.09
CA LYS A 38 -0.14 -15.18 2.25
C LYS A 38 0.41 -15.13 3.68
N VAL A 39 -0.34 -15.65 4.65
CA VAL A 39 0.02 -15.70 6.07
C VAL A 39 0.07 -17.11 6.62
N ARG A 40 0.06 -18.14 5.75
CA ARG A 40 0.10 -19.56 6.15
C ARG A 40 1.26 -19.88 7.10
N HIS A 41 2.39 -19.23 6.94
CA HIS A 41 3.55 -19.39 7.82
C HIS A 41 3.29 -18.96 9.27
N LEU A 42 2.20 -18.23 9.54
CA LEU A 42 1.75 -17.83 10.88
C LEU A 42 0.73 -18.82 11.48
N GLU A 43 0.31 -19.84 10.72
CA GLU A 43 -0.60 -20.87 11.21
C GLU A 43 0.00 -21.59 12.44
N GLY A 44 -0.79 -21.74 13.49
CA GLY A 44 -0.32 -22.33 14.75
C GLY A 44 0.40 -21.36 15.70
N ASN A 45 0.70 -20.13 15.30
CA ASN A 45 1.25 -19.14 16.22
C ASN A 45 0.20 -18.77 17.29
N PRO A 46 0.48 -18.95 18.60
CA PRO A 46 -0.50 -18.73 19.67
C PRO A 46 -0.95 -17.26 19.79
N ARG A 47 -0.17 -16.32 19.27
CA ARG A 47 -0.47 -14.87 19.27
C ARG A 47 -1.09 -14.39 17.97
N PHE A 48 -1.33 -15.25 16.99
CA PHE A 48 -1.95 -14.91 15.71
C PHE A 48 -3.33 -15.56 15.57
N ARG A 49 -4.29 -14.77 15.08
CA ARG A 49 -5.61 -15.26 14.70
C ARG A 49 -5.97 -14.67 13.33
N TYR A 50 -6.59 -15.47 12.48
CA TYR A 50 -7.04 -15.07 11.17
C TYR A 50 -8.54 -15.28 11.02
N HIS A 51 -9.24 -14.26 10.49
CA HIS A 51 -10.65 -14.32 10.15
C HIS A 51 -10.78 -14.10 8.64
N GLU A 52 -11.25 -15.12 7.92
CA GLU A 52 -11.66 -15.01 6.53
C GLU A 52 -13.09 -14.47 6.51
N ALA A 53 -13.23 -13.15 6.34
CA ALA A 53 -14.52 -12.47 6.45
C ALA A 53 -14.54 -11.13 5.71
N ASP A 54 -15.74 -10.65 5.42
CA ASP A 54 -15.97 -9.36 4.77
C ASP A 54 -15.87 -8.21 5.79
N ILE A 55 -15.32 -7.07 5.34
CA ILE A 55 -15.32 -5.82 6.12
C ILE A 55 -16.74 -5.30 6.43
N PHE A 56 -17.75 -5.78 5.69
CA PHE A 56 -19.15 -5.47 5.91
C PHE A 56 -19.85 -6.38 6.93
N ASP A 57 -19.19 -7.40 7.45
CA ASP A 57 -19.70 -8.18 8.58
C ASP A 57 -19.65 -7.33 9.86
N LYS A 58 -20.72 -6.57 10.07
CA LYS A 58 -20.81 -5.56 11.14
C LYS A 58 -20.60 -6.15 12.53
N ASP A 59 -21.22 -7.30 12.81
CA ASP A 59 -21.15 -7.89 14.15
C ASP A 59 -19.75 -8.41 14.45
N LEU A 60 -19.11 -9.05 13.47
CA LEU A 60 -17.74 -9.50 13.60
C LEU A 60 -16.78 -8.31 13.74
N ILE A 61 -16.90 -7.28 12.90
CA ILE A 61 -16.06 -6.07 12.95
C ILE A 61 -16.19 -5.39 14.32
N GLU A 62 -17.40 -5.17 14.83
CA GLU A 62 -17.60 -4.59 16.16
C GLU A 62 -16.97 -5.44 17.27
N SER A 63 -17.12 -6.77 17.18
CA SER A 63 -16.51 -7.71 18.14
C SER A 63 -15.00 -7.66 18.12
N LEU A 64 -14.38 -7.61 16.94
CA LEU A 64 -12.92 -7.55 16.78
C LEU A 64 -12.36 -6.20 17.22
N VAL A 65 -12.97 -5.09 16.78
CA VAL A 65 -12.57 -3.74 17.15
C VAL A 65 -12.66 -3.53 18.66
N LYS A 66 -13.73 -3.99 19.32
CA LYS A 66 -13.88 -3.91 20.77
C LYS A 66 -12.70 -4.51 21.54
N ARG A 67 -12.13 -5.62 21.03
CA ARG A 67 -11.05 -6.37 21.69
C ARG A 67 -9.65 -5.86 21.32
N ALA A 68 -9.53 -5.06 20.28
CA ALA A 68 -8.26 -4.47 19.85
C ALA A 68 -7.89 -3.25 20.69
N ASP A 69 -6.60 -2.96 20.78
CA ASP A 69 -6.08 -1.70 21.29
C ASP A 69 -5.88 -0.71 20.12
N ILE A 70 -5.37 -1.20 19.01
CA ILE A 70 -5.10 -0.41 17.79
C ILE A 70 -5.63 -1.19 16.57
N VAL A 71 -6.24 -0.46 15.64
CA VAL A 71 -6.74 -0.99 14.38
C VAL A 71 -5.90 -0.43 13.23
N TRP A 72 -5.23 -1.29 12.47
CA TRP A 72 -4.62 -0.96 11.19
C TRP A 72 -5.61 -1.31 10.08
N HIS A 73 -6.21 -0.30 9.48
CA HIS A 73 -7.19 -0.46 8.42
C HIS A 73 -6.51 -0.43 7.05
N LEU A 74 -6.18 -1.62 6.54
CA LEU A 74 -5.53 -1.81 5.24
C LEU A 74 -6.47 -2.42 4.20
N ALA A 75 -7.64 -2.94 4.61
CA ALA A 75 -8.63 -3.51 3.71
C ALA A 75 -9.06 -2.47 2.67
N ALA A 76 -8.86 -2.79 1.41
CA ALA A 76 -9.26 -1.96 0.28
C ALA A 76 -9.20 -2.78 -1.02
N VAL A 77 -10.02 -2.40 -1.99
CA VAL A 77 -9.83 -2.83 -3.37
C VAL A 77 -8.81 -1.91 -4.02
N VAL A 78 -7.69 -2.47 -4.49
CA VAL A 78 -6.54 -1.76 -5.05
C VAL A 78 -6.00 -2.49 -6.28
N GLY A 79 -5.55 -1.76 -7.29
CA GLY A 79 -4.99 -2.32 -8.53
C GLY A 79 -5.68 -1.75 -9.76
N VAL A 80 -4.89 -1.52 -10.83
CA VAL A 80 -5.39 -0.91 -12.08
C VAL A 80 -6.53 -1.75 -12.66
N GLU A 81 -6.39 -3.07 -12.65
CA GLU A 81 -7.38 -4.02 -13.13
C GLU A 81 -8.73 -3.88 -12.42
N HIS A 82 -8.72 -3.54 -11.13
CA HIS A 82 -9.95 -3.40 -10.35
C HIS A 82 -10.66 -2.09 -10.63
N TYR A 83 -9.96 -0.95 -10.65
CA TYR A 83 -10.65 0.32 -10.86
C TYR A 83 -11.02 0.58 -12.33
N VAL A 84 -10.40 -0.12 -13.27
CA VAL A 84 -10.85 -0.12 -14.68
C VAL A 84 -11.98 -1.14 -14.91
N GLY A 85 -11.91 -2.32 -14.28
CA GLY A 85 -12.89 -3.39 -14.46
C GLY A 85 -14.18 -3.22 -13.66
N ASP A 86 -14.09 -2.73 -12.42
CA ASP A 86 -15.24 -2.54 -11.51
C ASP A 86 -15.02 -1.36 -10.57
N PRO A 87 -15.13 -0.10 -11.07
CA PRO A 87 -14.99 1.09 -10.24
C PRO A 87 -16.05 1.20 -9.13
N TYR A 88 -17.25 0.64 -9.33
CA TYR A 88 -18.28 0.60 -8.30
C TYR A 88 -17.81 -0.18 -7.06
N LYS A 89 -17.24 -1.37 -7.26
CA LYS A 89 -16.70 -2.19 -6.16
C LYS A 89 -15.58 -1.45 -5.41
N VAL A 90 -14.70 -0.75 -6.14
CA VAL A 90 -13.63 0.06 -5.53
C VAL A 90 -14.22 1.15 -4.63
N LEU A 91 -15.19 1.90 -5.13
CA LEU A 91 -15.85 2.96 -4.35
C LEU A 91 -16.60 2.38 -3.15
N ASN A 92 -17.42 1.35 -3.37
CA ASN A 92 -18.24 0.76 -2.31
C ASN A 92 -17.38 0.22 -1.15
N VAL A 93 -16.37 -0.62 -1.45
CA VAL A 93 -15.55 -1.23 -0.40
C VAL A 93 -14.68 -0.18 0.29
N ASN A 94 -14.00 0.69 -0.47
CA ASN A 94 -13.04 1.62 0.12
C ASN A 94 -13.73 2.74 0.92
N VAL A 95 -14.91 3.20 0.50
CA VAL A 95 -15.63 4.29 1.18
C VAL A 95 -16.50 3.74 2.30
N ASN A 96 -17.44 2.84 1.97
CA ASN A 96 -18.42 2.36 2.94
C ASN A 96 -17.78 1.41 3.98
N GLY A 97 -16.81 0.57 3.56
CA GLY A 97 -16.05 -0.28 4.49
C GLY A 97 -15.23 0.53 5.48
N THR A 98 -14.56 1.61 5.02
CA THR A 98 -13.85 2.53 5.90
C THR A 98 -14.80 3.23 6.87
N GLN A 99 -15.94 3.74 6.40
CA GLN A 99 -16.92 4.39 7.24
C GLN A 99 -17.47 3.43 8.32
N ALA A 100 -17.81 2.20 7.95
CA ALA A 100 -18.30 1.19 8.90
C ALA A 100 -17.27 0.89 9.99
N LEU A 101 -15.99 0.73 9.61
CA LEU A 101 -14.90 0.53 10.59
C LEU A 101 -14.74 1.71 11.53
N LEU A 102 -14.75 2.95 11.01
CA LEU A 102 -14.61 4.14 11.84
C LEU A 102 -15.74 4.30 12.84
N HIS A 103 -16.99 3.94 12.49
CA HIS A 103 -18.08 3.89 13.44
C HIS A 103 -17.86 2.86 14.56
N ALA A 104 -17.37 1.66 14.22
CA ALA A 104 -17.01 0.67 15.24
C ALA A 104 -15.85 1.16 16.12
N ALA A 105 -14.83 1.77 15.55
CA ALA A 105 -13.70 2.32 16.28
C ALA A 105 -14.14 3.46 17.22
N GLN A 106 -15.01 4.34 16.76
CA GLN A 106 -15.58 5.43 17.58
C GLN A 106 -16.42 4.88 18.74
N LYS A 107 -17.26 3.87 18.50
CA LYS A 107 -18.10 3.25 19.54
C LYS A 107 -17.28 2.68 20.69
N PHE A 108 -16.07 2.19 20.43
CA PHE A 108 -15.18 1.57 21.41
C PHE A 108 -13.91 2.38 21.70
N GLU A 109 -13.84 3.62 21.23
CA GLU A 109 -12.73 4.56 21.45
C GLU A 109 -11.35 3.99 21.08
N LYS A 110 -11.26 3.37 19.87
CA LYS A 110 -10.05 2.67 19.42
C LYS A 110 -9.22 3.53 18.48
N ARG A 111 -7.90 3.51 18.67
CA ARG A 111 -6.96 4.13 17.74
C ARG A 111 -7.01 3.45 16.39
N VAL A 112 -7.02 4.26 15.31
CA VAL A 112 -7.05 3.78 13.92
C VAL A 112 -5.87 4.32 13.13
N VAL A 113 -5.18 3.43 12.44
CA VAL A 113 -4.23 3.79 11.38
C VAL A 113 -4.87 3.46 10.03
N PHE A 114 -5.14 4.47 9.24
CA PHE A 114 -5.76 4.33 7.93
C PHE A 114 -4.73 4.32 6.81
N SER A 115 -4.74 3.27 5.97
CA SER A 115 -3.89 3.19 4.80
C SER A 115 -4.46 4.02 3.64
N SER A 116 -3.78 5.10 3.31
CA SER A 116 -4.00 5.90 2.12
C SER A 116 -2.89 5.65 1.09
N THR A 117 -2.74 6.51 0.12
CA THR A 117 -1.91 6.32 -1.06
C THR A 117 -1.37 7.64 -1.60
N SER A 118 -0.21 7.62 -2.23
CA SER A 118 0.30 8.75 -3.02
C SER A 118 -0.59 9.14 -4.21
N GLU A 119 -1.52 8.27 -4.62
CA GLU A 119 -2.49 8.59 -5.68
C GLU A 119 -3.41 9.76 -5.30
N VAL A 120 -3.56 10.10 -4.01
CA VAL A 120 -4.38 11.25 -3.57
C VAL A 120 -3.86 12.57 -4.10
N TYR A 121 -2.55 12.70 -4.35
CA TYR A 121 -1.96 13.91 -4.94
C TYR A 121 -2.28 14.07 -6.41
N GLY A 122 -2.61 12.97 -7.11
CA GLY A 122 -2.95 12.96 -8.51
C GLY A 122 -1.78 13.40 -9.40
N ARG A 123 -2.01 14.46 -10.19
CA ARG A 123 -1.06 15.05 -11.14
C ARG A 123 -0.44 16.36 -10.64
N ASN A 124 -0.38 16.57 -9.33
CA ASN A 124 0.24 17.74 -8.77
C ASN A 124 1.71 17.86 -9.28
N PRO A 125 2.09 18.95 -9.98
CA PRO A 125 3.42 19.07 -10.56
C PRO A 125 4.52 19.45 -9.56
N LYS A 126 4.13 19.85 -8.33
CA LYS A 126 5.06 20.29 -7.29
C LYS A 126 5.59 19.09 -6.52
N VAL A 127 6.69 18.49 -6.98
CA VAL A 127 7.38 17.44 -6.25
C VAL A 127 8.65 17.99 -5.61
N PRO A 128 9.10 17.47 -4.43
CA PRO A 128 8.50 16.36 -3.65
C PRO A 128 7.17 16.77 -3.01
N TRP A 129 6.20 15.82 -2.94
CA TRP A 129 4.88 16.08 -2.38
C TRP A 129 4.89 16.06 -0.85
N ARG A 130 4.37 17.13 -0.28
CA ARG A 130 4.14 17.28 1.15
C ARG A 130 2.70 16.90 1.48
N GLU A 131 2.44 16.55 2.74
CA GLU A 131 1.13 16.07 3.16
C GLU A 131 0.02 17.11 3.05
N ASP A 132 0.36 18.38 3.07
CA ASP A 132 -0.54 19.53 2.93
C ASP A 132 -0.66 20.07 1.49
N ASP A 133 0.02 19.43 0.53
CA ASP A 133 -0.07 19.84 -0.89
C ASP A 133 -1.45 19.53 -1.50
N ASP A 134 -1.82 20.38 -2.48
CA ASP A 134 -3.06 20.26 -3.22
C ASP A 134 -3.17 18.94 -3.98
N ARG A 135 -4.42 18.50 -4.14
CA ARG A 135 -4.80 17.35 -4.95
C ARG A 135 -5.19 17.82 -6.35
N VAL A 136 -4.51 17.33 -7.39
CA VAL A 136 -4.80 17.67 -8.81
C VAL A 136 -5.24 16.42 -9.54
N LEU A 137 -6.53 16.19 -9.67
CA LEU A 137 -7.10 15.02 -10.32
C LEU A 137 -7.64 15.35 -11.72
N GLY A 138 -7.79 14.32 -12.54
CA GLY A 138 -8.47 14.43 -13.83
C GLY A 138 -9.98 14.34 -13.73
N SER A 139 -10.65 14.20 -14.89
CA SER A 139 -12.09 14.08 -14.99
C SER A 139 -12.60 12.86 -14.22
N THR A 140 -13.76 12.98 -13.57
CA THR A 140 -14.44 11.85 -12.90
C THR A 140 -14.92 10.76 -13.87
N ARG A 141 -14.86 11.01 -15.18
CA ARG A 141 -15.14 10.00 -16.23
C ARG A 141 -13.95 9.07 -16.50
N ILE A 142 -12.78 9.34 -15.92
CA ILE A 142 -11.58 8.51 -16.02
C ILE A 142 -11.49 7.65 -14.78
N ASP A 143 -11.70 6.34 -14.95
CA ASP A 143 -11.85 5.38 -13.87
C ASP A 143 -10.66 5.31 -12.91
N ARG A 144 -9.45 5.62 -13.40
CA ARG A 144 -8.24 5.71 -12.56
C ARG A 144 -8.47 6.57 -11.31
N TRP A 145 -9.19 7.67 -11.45
CA TRP A 145 -9.34 8.64 -10.35
C TRP A 145 -10.34 8.20 -9.28
N CYS A 146 -11.14 7.15 -9.54
CA CYS A 146 -12.06 6.63 -8.53
C CYS A 146 -11.33 6.06 -7.31
N TYR A 147 -10.19 5.36 -7.51
CA TYR A 147 -9.39 4.85 -6.41
C TYR A 147 -8.77 5.98 -5.57
N SER A 148 -8.12 6.95 -6.22
CA SER A 148 -7.58 8.13 -5.55
C SER A 148 -8.65 8.87 -4.75
N THR A 149 -9.83 9.07 -5.36
CA THR A 149 -10.97 9.74 -4.72
C THR A 149 -11.51 8.93 -3.54
N SER A 150 -11.65 7.60 -3.67
CA SER A 150 -12.11 6.74 -2.58
C SER A 150 -11.19 6.81 -1.35
N LYS A 151 -9.88 6.81 -1.57
CA LYS A 151 -8.90 6.94 -0.48
C LYS A 151 -8.93 8.33 0.16
N ALA A 152 -9.08 9.38 -0.64
CA ALA A 152 -9.21 10.73 -0.10
C ALA A 152 -10.52 10.94 0.68
N ILE A 153 -11.63 10.33 0.27
CA ILE A 153 -12.87 10.31 1.07
C ILE A 153 -12.60 9.60 2.41
N GLY A 154 -11.87 8.49 2.41
CA GLY A 154 -11.44 7.83 3.64
C GLY A 154 -10.63 8.73 4.57
N GLU A 155 -9.68 9.52 4.03
CA GLU A 155 -8.94 10.53 4.81
C GLU A 155 -9.87 11.59 5.41
N HIS A 156 -10.80 12.12 4.59
CA HIS A 156 -11.79 13.08 5.07
C HIS A 156 -12.66 12.51 6.20
N PHE A 157 -13.09 11.25 6.10
CA PHE A 157 -13.79 10.58 7.21
C PHE A 157 -12.89 10.47 8.45
N CYS A 158 -11.65 10.04 8.33
CA CYS A 158 -10.72 9.96 9.45
C CYS A 158 -10.62 11.30 10.20
N PHE A 159 -10.35 12.39 9.48
CA PHE A 159 -10.26 13.72 10.09
C PHE A 159 -11.60 14.26 10.62
N ALA A 160 -12.72 13.94 9.97
CA ALA A 160 -14.04 14.31 10.46
C ALA A 160 -14.39 13.59 11.75
N PHE A 161 -14.06 12.28 11.88
CA PHE A 161 -14.25 11.52 13.11
C PHE A 161 -13.32 12.01 14.23
N ALA A 162 -12.07 12.33 13.92
CA ALA A 162 -11.15 12.94 14.88
C ALA A 162 -11.73 14.25 15.42
N LYS A 163 -12.18 15.15 14.54
CA LYS A 163 -12.71 16.46 14.92
C LYS A 163 -14.03 16.38 15.71
N LYS A 164 -14.91 15.43 15.35
CA LYS A 164 -16.26 15.36 15.94
C LYS A 164 -16.34 14.50 17.18
N PHE A 165 -15.53 13.46 17.26
CA PHE A 165 -15.64 12.42 18.27
C PHE A 165 -14.32 12.19 19.03
N ASP A 166 -13.30 13.02 18.80
CA ASP A 166 -11.95 12.88 19.37
C ASP A 166 -11.31 11.50 19.08
N LEU A 167 -11.72 10.85 17.97
CA LEU A 167 -11.18 9.55 17.60
C LEU A 167 -9.69 9.66 17.25
N PRO A 168 -8.78 8.93 17.92
CA PRO A 168 -7.36 8.97 17.62
C PRO A 168 -7.06 8.26 16.29
N VAL A 169 -6.90 9.03 15.21
CA VAL A 169 -6.61 8.52 13.85
C VAL A 169 -5.24 8.98 13.37
N THR A 170 -4.58 8.12 12.61
CA THR A 170 -3.39 8.47 11.83
C THR A 170 -3.62 8.01 10.40
N VAL A 171 -3.36 8.87 9.42
CA VAL A 171 -3.43 8.54 7.99
C VAL A 171 -2.03 8.30 7.47
N VAL A 172 -1.78 7.21 6.74
CA VAL A 172 -0.50 6.94 6.10
C VAL A 172 -0.67 6.85 4.58
N ARG A 173 0.12 7.63 3.82
CA ARG A 173 0.12 7.66 2.36
C ARG A 173 1.34 6.93 1.82
N PHE A 174 1.13 5.75 1.26
CA PHE A 174 2.23 4.92 0.75
C PHE A 174 2.69 5.34 -0.65
N PHE A 175 4.02 5.29 -0.85
CA PHE A 175 4.70 5.53 -2.13
C PHE A 175 5.37 4.25 -2.64
N ASN A 176 4.78 3.62 -3.68
CA ASN A 176 5.29 2.47 -4.45
C ASN A 176 6.02 1.43 -3.61
N VAL A 177 5.34 0.88 -2.62
CA VAL A 177 5.90 -0.19 -1.79
C VAL A 177 6.06 -1.46 -2.62
N TYR A 178 7.21 -2.13 -2.47
CA TYR A 178 7.55 -3.38 -3.17
C TYR A 178 8.26 -4.37 -2.24
N GLY A 179 8.31 -5.64 -2.63
CA GLY A 179 8.94 -6.69 -1.87
C GLY A 179 8.29 -8.06 -2.10
N PRO A 180 8.70 -9.09 -1.36
CA PRO A 180 8.05 -10.40 -1.35
C PRO A 180 6.55 -10.31 -1.07
N ARG A 181 5.76 -11.22 -1.62
CA ARG A 181 4.29 -11.28 -1.46
C ARG A 181 3.51 -10.09 -2.06
N LEU A 182 4.15 -9.26 -2.92
CA LEU A 182 3.49 -8.12 -3.54
C LEU A 182 2.30 -8.60 -4.41
N ASP A 183 2.56 -9.01 -5.62
CA ASP A 183 1.58 -9.51 -6.58
C ASP A 183 2.09 -10.85 -7.14
N ARG A 184 1.34 -11.49 -8.03
CA ARG A 184 1.89 -12.58 -8.84
C ARG A 184 2.81 -11.99 -9.90
N ALA A 185 3.79 -12.77 -10.35
CA ALA A 185 4.63 -12.39 -11.50
C ALA A 185 3.76 -12.00 -12.69
N ASP A 186 4.18 -10.99 -13.42
CA ASP A 186 3.51 -10.42 -14.61
C ASP A 186 2.18 -9.70 -14.39
N VAL A 187 1.76 -9.50 -13.14
CA VAL A 187 0.48 -8.87 -12.80
C VAL A 187 0.69 -7.68 -11.87
N GLY A 188 -0.12 -6.66 -12.05
CA GLY A 188 -0.22 -5.55 -11.11
C GLY A 188 0.85 -4.47 -11.31
N ARG A 189 1.83 -4.41 -10.43
CA ARG A 189 2.79 -3.30 -10.38
C ARG A 189 4.03 -3.55 -11.23
N VAL A 190 4.69 -2.48 -11.66
CA VAL A 190 5.85 -2.53 -12.57
C VAL A 190 6.95 -3.50 -12.12
N ILE A 191 7.25 -3.56 -10.80
CA ILE A 191 8.27 -4.49 -10.27
C ILE A 191 7.84 -5.96 -10.46
N SER A 192 6.57 -6.30 -10.25
CA SER A 192 6.06 -7.66 -10.45
C SER A 192 6.09 -8.06 -11.94
N ILE A 193 5.73 -7.13 -12.83
CA ILE A 193 5.77 -7.34 -14.28
C ILE A 193 7.22 -7.55 -14.73
N PHE A 194 8.13 -6.67 -14.36
CA PHE A 194 9.54 -6.79 -14.71
C PHE A 194 10.19 -8.06 -14.13
N ALA A 195 9.81 -8.43 -12.89
CA ALA A 195 10.32 -9.65 -12.27
C ALA A 195 9.92 -10.90 -13.06
N GLY A 196 8.65 -11.02 -13.44
CA GLY A 196 8.18 -12.16 -14.24
C GLY A 196 8.88 -12.25 -15.59
N GLN A 197 8.94 -11.15 -16.33
CA GLN A 197 9.63 -11.07 -17.62
C GLN A 197 11.12 -11.43 -17.49
N ALA A 198 11.84 -10.75 -16.57
CA ALA A 198 13.27 -10.95 -16.40
C ALA A 198 13.64 -12.36 -15.92
N LEU A 199 12.84 -12.98 -15.04
CA LEU A 199 13.10 -14.34 -14.53
C LEU A 199 12.89 -15.43 -15.61
N ARG A 200 12.00 -15.21 -16.60
CA ARG A 200 11.85 -16.11 -17.73
C ARG A 200 12.88 -15.87 -18.84
N GLY A 201 13.61 -14.75 -18.81
CA GLY A 201 14.52 -14.34 -19.88
C GLY A 201 13.79 -13.65 -21.05
N ASP A 202 12.55 -13.23 -20.84
CA ASP A 202 11.80 -12.44 -21.81
C ASP A 202 12.32 -11.00 -21.86
N ASP A 203 12.01 -10.26 -22.93
CA ASP A 203 12.29 -8.84 -23.01
C ASP A 203 11.52 -8.09 -21.89
N VAL A 204 12.20 -7.20 -21.15
CA VAL A 204 11.56 -6.36 -20.13
C VAL A 204 10.91 -5.16 -20.83
N THR A 205 9.59 -5.05 -20.73
CA THR A 205 8.80 -4.07 -21.47
C THR A 205 8.69 -2.74 -20.75
N VAL A 206 9.30 -1.70 -21.29
CA VAL A 206 9.21 -0.30 -20.80
C VAL A 206 8.16 0.45 -21.61
N ILE A 207 7.14 0.98 -20.92
CA ILE A 207 6.06 1.73 -21.54
C ILE A 207 6.48 3.19 -21.72
N GLY A 208 6.31 3.72 -22.95
CA GLY A 208 6.79 5.04 -23.32
C GLY A 208 8.31 5.08 -23.48
N ASP A 209 8.94 6.18 -23.09
CA ASP A 209 10.40 6.38 -23.18
C ASP A 209 11.17 5.96 -21.89
N GLY A 210 10.45 5.54 -20.87
CA GLY A 210 11.02 5.11 -19.59
C GLY A 210 11.59 6.21 -18.71
N LYS A 211 11.46 7.49 -19.08
CA LYS A 211 11.98 8.64 -18.30
C LYS A 211 11.13 9.02 -17.10
N GLN A 212 9.89 8.54 -17.02
CA GLN A 212 9.04 8.76 -15.85
C GLN A 212 9.74 8.19 -14.62
N THR A 213 9.70 8.96 -13.51
CA THR A 213 10.39 8.59 -12.28
C THR A 213 9.41 8.15 -11.19
N ARG A 214 9.88 7.24 -10.37
CA ARG A 214 9.20 6.77 -9.15
C ARG A 214 10.22 6.67 -8.03
N THR A 215 9.72 6.74 -6.81
CA THR A 215 10.47 6.28 -5.64
C THR A 215 9.96 4.90 -5.27
N PHE A 216 10.84 4.01 -4.87
CA PHE A 216 10.50 2.64 -4.50
C PHE A 216 10.85 2.40 -3.04
N THR A 217 9.87 1.97 -2.25
CA THR A 217 10.03 1.74 -0.81
C THR A 217 9.98 0.25 -0.54
N TYR A 218 11.04 -0.31 0.01
CA TYR A 218 11.05 -1.72 0.35
C TYR A 218 10.06 -2.01 1.50
N VAL A 219 9.41 -3.15 1.44
CA VAL A 219 8.27 -3.48 2.31
C VAL A 219 8.61 -3.43 3.80
N SER A 220 9.83 -3.84 4.21
CA SER A 220 10.22 -3.76 5.62
C SER A 220 10.30 -2.32 6.12
N ASP A 221 10.77 -1.37 5.30
CA ASP A 221 10.82 0.04 5.63
C ASP A 221 9.42 0.63 5.75
N ALA A 222 8.54 0.29 4.79
CA ALA A 222 7.14 0.73 4.81
C ALA A 222 6.39 0.21 6.04
N VAL A 223 6.60 -1.05 6.40
CA VAL A 223 5.95 -1.71 7.54
C VAL A 223 6.45 -1.14 8.87
N ARG A 224 7.73 -0.80 9.00
CA ARG A 224 8.22 -0.07 10.19
C ARG A 224 7.49 1.26 10.37
N GLY A 225 7.35 2.05 9.30
CA GLY A 225 6.58 3.30 9.35
C GLY A 225 5.11 3.07 9.70
N LEU A 226 4.49 2.07 9.09
CA LEU A 226 3.10 1.70 9.35
C LEU A 226 2.87 1.28 10.82
N ALA A 227 3.77 0.48 11.38
CA ALA A 227 3.70 0.08 12.79
C ALA A 227 3.85 1.29 13.72
N GLN A 228 4.86 2.15 13.48
CA GLN A 228 5.09 3.35 14.28
C GLN A 228 3.93 4.35 14.20
N ALA A 229 3.24 4.46 13.06
CA ALA A 229 2.03 5.27 12.94
C ALA A 229 0.93 4.86 13.94
N GLY A 230 0.90 3.60 14.35
CA GLY A 230 0.02 3.10 15.41
C GLY A 230 0.54 3.36 16.82
N PHE A 231 1.84 3.44 17.04
CA PHE A 231 2.41 3.56 18.38
C PHE A 231 2.79 4.98 18.80
N ARG A 232 3.05 5.89 17.84
CA ARG A 232 3.49 7.25 18.12
C ARG A 232 2.31 8.20 18.33
N ASP A 233 2.18 8.80 19.50
CA ASP A 233 1.10 9.74 19.80
C ASP A 233 1.21 11.03 18.99
N GLY A 234 2.42 11.48 18.66
CA GLY A 234 2.64 12.63 17.77
C GLY A 234 2.12 12.43 16.33
N ALA A 235 1.79 11.20 15.94
CA ALA A 235 1.19 10.88 14.63
C ALA A 235 -0.34 11.01 14.63
N ILE A 236 -0.99 11.11 15.80
CA ILE A 236 -2.44 11.23 15.91
C ILE A 236 -2.90 12.56 15.27
N GLY A 237 -3.96 12.49 14.47
CA GLY A 237 -4.52 13.63 13.76
C GLY A 237 -3.72 14.06 12.51
N ARG A 238 -2.72 13.29 12.09
CA ARG A 238 -1.82 13.64 10.98
C ARG A 238 -2.01 12.71 9.79
N ALA A 239 -1.80 13.26 8.58
CA ALA A 239 -1.43 12.49 7.41
C ALA A 239 0.10 12.42 7.36
N ILE A 240 0.68 11.27 6.99
CA ILE A 240 2.13 11.07 6.93
C ILE A 240 2.46 10.26 5.68
N ASN A 241 3.35 10.79 4.83
CA ASN A 241 3.89 10.05 3.71
C ASN A 241 4.85 8.95 4.20
N ILE A 242 4.63 7.73 3.75
CA ILE A 242 5.56 6.62 3.97
C ILE A 242 6.18 6.24 2.63
N GLY A 243 7.48 6.53 2.51
CA GLY A 243 8.16 6.38 1.25
C GLY A 243 9.68 6.44 1.34
N ASN A 244 10.30 6.41 0.17
CA ASN A 244 11.72 6.67 -0.06
C ASN A 244 11.81 7.93 -0.93
N ASP A 245 12.79 8.79 -0.68
CA ASP A 245 13.02 10.04 -1.41
C ASP A 245 13.97 9.91 -2.61
N LYS A 246 14.50 8.70 -2.86
CA LYS A 246 15.40 8.43 -3.99
C LYS A 246 14.63 8.10 -5.25
N GLU A 247 14.66 9.00 -6.21
CA GLU A 247 14.03 8.79 -7.53
C GLU A 247 14.83 7.77 -8.37
N THR A 248 14.09 6.97 -9.12
CA THR A 248 14.62 6.02 -10.11
C THR A 248 13.73 6.10 -11.34
N THR A 249 14.31 6.18 -12.54
CA THR A 249 13.54 6.09 -13.78
C THR A 249 13.03 4.68 -14.00
N ILE A 250 11.94 4.53 -14.74
CA ILE A 250 11.42 3.19 -15.08
C ILE A 250 12.42 2.43 -15.96
N LEU A 251 13.18 3.13 -16.80
CA LEU A 251 14.26 2.52 -17.59
C LEU A 251 15.36 1.96 -16.68
N GLU A 252 15.89 2.76 -15.75
CA GLU A 252 16.90 2.27 -14.76
C GLU A 252 16.39 1.08 -13.95
N LEU A 253 15.12 1.08 -13.56
CA LEU A 253 14.52 -0.06 -12.86
C LEU A 253 14.52 -1.30 -13.75
N ALA A 254 14.14 -1.17 -15.03
CA ALA A 254 14.11 -2.27 -15.97
C ALA A 254 15.50 -2.88 -16.20
N GLU A 255 16.52 -2.01 -16.39
CA GLU A 255 17.91 -2.42 -16.54
C GLU A 255 18.45 -3.15 -15.30
N LYS A 256 18.16 -2.62 -14.09
CA LYS A 256 18.50 -3.29 -12.84
C LYS A 256 17.86 -4.67 -12.71
N MET A 257 16.56 -4.78 -13.03
CA MET A 257 15.82 -6.04 -12.95
C MET A 257 16.38 -7.07 -13.94
N ALA A 258 16.62 -6.70 -15.21
CA ALA A 258 17.22 -7.56 -16.22
C ALA A 258 18.61 -8.07 -15.79
N LYS A 259 19.44 -7.15 -15.28
CA LYS A 259 20.79 -7.48 -14.79
C LYS A 259 20.75 -8.43 -13.57
N LEU A 260 19.91 -8.15 -12.58
CA LEU A 260 19.81 -8.95 -11.35
C LEU A 260 19.22 -10.34 -11.60
N ALA A 261 18.30 -10.48 -12.55
CA ALA A 261 17.73 -11.77 -12.93
C ALA A 261 18.76 -12.67 -13.62
N GLY A 262 19.72 -12.09 -14.36
CA GLY A 262 20.84 -12.82 -14.97
C GLY A 262 20.43 -13.79 -16.11
N ARG A 263 19.33 -13.50 -16.82
CA ARG A 263 18.77 -14.36 -17.89
C ARG A 263 18.98 -13.80 -19.29
N GLY A 264 19.71 -12.67 -19.45
CA GLY A 264 19.97 -12.06 -20.75
C GLY A 264 18.80 -11.28 -21.34
N SER A 265 17.80 -10.91 -20.54
CA SER A 265 16.67 -10.08 -20.96
C SER A 265 17.12 -8.75 -21.53
N ARG A 266 16.54 -8.34 -22.65
CA ARG A 266 16.75 -7.02 -23.26
C ARG A 266 15.63 -6.07 -22.85
N ILE A 267 15.86 -4.77 -22.99
CA ILE A 267 14.83 -3.76 -22.79
C ILE A 267 14.08 -3.53 -24.10
N LYS A 268 12.75 -3.60 -24.03
CA LYS A 268 11.87 -3.35 -25.17
C LYS A 268 10.91 -2.21 -24.85
N PHE A 269 10.95 -1.15 -25.65
CA PHE A 269 10.03 -0.04 -25.52
C PHE A 269 8.70 -0.33 -26.24
N VAL A 270 7.58 0.00 -25.57
CA VAL A 270 6.23 -0.21 -26.08
C VAL A 270 5.45 1.10 -25.96
N PRO A 271 4.78 1.57 -27.03
CA PRO A 271 3.93 2.75 -26.94
C PRO A 271 2.84 2.60 -25.88
N GLN A 272 2.58 3.70 -25.14
CA GLN A 272 1.59 3.69 -24.06
C GLN A 272 0.19 3.33 -24.56
N GLU A 273 -0.18 3.79 -25.74
CA GLU A 273 -1.50 3.56 -26.36
C GLU A 273 -1.79 2.08 -26.61
N GLN A 274 -0.75 1.26 -26.83
CA GLN A 274 -0.91 -0.18 -27.05
C GLN A 274 -1.29 -0.94 -25.77
N ILE A 275 -0.95 -0.40 -24.59
CA ILE A 275 -1.18 -1.08 -23.31
C ILE A 275 -2.42 -0.56 -22.62
N TYR A 276 -2.61 0.76 -22.59
CA TYR A 276 -3.65 1.41 -21.76
C TYR A 276 -4.74 2.11 -22.58
N GLY A 277 -4.61 2.14 -23.90
CA GLY A 277 -5.51 2.92 -24.76
C GLY A 277 -5.31 4.45 -24.57
N SER A 278 -6.20 5.22 -25.20
CA SER A 278 -6.11 6.70 -25.22
C SER A 278 -6.59 7.38 -23.93
N SER A 279 -7.23 6.66 -23.03
CA SER A 279 -7.84 7.22 -21.79
C SER A 279 -6.97 7.09 -20.54
N TYR A 280 -5.77 6.55 -20.65
CA TYR A 280 -4.86 6.41 -19.50
C TYR A 280 -3.97 7.66 -19.37
N GLU A 281 -4.02 8.30 -18.22
CA GLU A 281 -3.15 9.41 -17.85
C GLU A 281 -2.06 8.94 -16.89
N ASP A 282 -0.80 9.04 -17.29
CA ASP A 282 0.31 8.73 -16.36
C ASP A 282 0.75 9.98 -15.58
N ILE A 283 1.40 9.73 -14.45
CA ILE A 283 1.97 10.76 -13.57
C ILE A 283 3.47 10.77 -13.81
N PRO A 284 4.06 11.86 -14.38
CA PRO A 284 5.48 11.86 -14.77
C PRO A 284 6.44 11.64 -13.61
N ARG A 285 6.21 12.27 -12.46
CA ARG A 285 7.04 12.16 -11.25
C ARG A 285 6.18 11.89 -10.02
N ARG A 286 6.66 11.00 -9.15
CA ARG A 286 5.96 10.63 -7.93
C ARG A 286 6.98 10.46 -6.80
N VAL A 287 7.22 11.56 -6.07
CA VAL A 287 8.27 11.69 -5.06
C VAL A 287 7.67 12.25 -3.77
N PRO A 288 7.79 11.58 -2.62
CA PRO A 288 7.35 12.12 -1.33
C PRO A 288 8.37 13.09 -0.74
N ASP A 289 7.89 14.10 -0.04
CA ASP A 289 8.61 14.62 1.12
C ASP A 289 8.38 13.63 2.28
N ILE A 290 9.44 13.21 2.94
CA ILE A 290 9.42 12.25 4.06
C ILE A 290 9.89 12.87 5.38
N ALA A 291 9.80 14.18 5.50
CA ALA A 291 10.20 14.88 6.73
C ALA A 291 9.35 14.45 7.93
N LEU A 292 8.02 14.38 7.78
CA LEU A 292 7.13 13.91 8.85
C LEU A 292 7.33 12.43 9.19
N GLN A 293 7.65 11.57 8.21
CA GLN A 293 8.03 10.18 8.48
C GLN A 293 9.24 10.10 9.41
N ARG A 294 10.26 10.92 9.16
CA ARG A 294 11.47 10.96 9.99
C ARG A 294 11.21 11.57 11.36
N GLU A 295 10.46 12.67 11.42
CA GLU A 295 10.18 13.43 12.64
C GLU A 295 9.21 12.68 13.57
N LEU A 296 8.03 12.28 13.05
CA LEU A 296 6.94 11.78 13.89
C LEU A 296 6.98 10.26 14.09
N LEU A 297 7.48 9.52 13.10
CA LEU A 297 7.57 8.05 13.18
C LEU A 297 8.98 7.56 13.55
N GLU A 298 9.99 8.43 13.51
CA GLU A 298 11.41 8.10 13.72
C GLU A 298 11.88 6.97 12.78
N VAL A 299 11.36 6.97 11.55
CA VAL A 299 11.66 5.95 10.53
C VAL A 299 12.25 6.61 9.29
N GLN A 300 13.32 6.00 8.78
CA GLN A 300 13.91 6.34 7.48
C GLN A 300 14.08 5.07 6.65
N PRO A 301 14.09 5.19 5.31
CA PRO A 301 14.40 4.06 4.43
C PRO A 301 15.83 3.56 4.69
N LEU A 302 15.99 2.26 4.92
CA LEU A 302 17.28 1.62 5.18
C LEU A 302 17.72 0.69 4.05
N VAL A 303 16.73 0.05 3.38
CA VAL A 303 17.01 -0.94 2.35
C VAL A 303 17.29 -0.25 1.02
N ALA A 304 18.48 -0.49 0.47
CA ALA A 304 18.84 0.01 -0.86
C ALA A 304 18.01 -0.69 -1.95
N LEU A 305 17.71 0.04 -3.05
CA LEU A 305 16.89 -0.50 -4.14
C LEU A 305 17.41 -1.84 -4.67
N ASP A 306 18.71 -1.94 -4.96
CA ASP A 306 19.31 -3.16 -5.51
C ASP A 306 19.23 -4.36 -4.55
N GLU A 307 19.29 -4.13 -3.25
CA GLU A 307 19.11 -5.14 -2.21
C GLU A 307 17.67 -5.64 -2.19
N GLY A 308 16.72 -4.72 -2.06
CA GLY A 308 15.29 -5.07 -2.06
C GLY A 308 14.84 -5.75 -3.36
N LEU A 309 15.40 -5.36 -4.52
CA LEU A 309 15.13 -6.04 -5.80
C LEU A 309 15.67 -7.47 -5.82
N ARG A 310 16.87 -7.73 -5.27
CA ARG A 310 17.41 -9.11 -5.17
C ARG A 310 16.51 -10.00 -4.32
N GLU A 311 16.09 -9.53 -3.16
CA GLU A 311 15.18 -10.28 -2.28
C GLU A 311 13.83 -10.52 -2.95
N THR A 312 13.29 -9.50 -3.63
CA THR A 312 12.03 -9.61 -4.37
C THR A 312 12.12 -10.63 -5.49
N LEU A 313 13.20 -10.61 -6.30
CA LEU A 313 13.45 -11.59 -7.35
C LEU A 313 13.65 -12.99 -6.79
N ALA A 314 14.37 -13.13 -5.67
CA ALA A 314 14.55 -14.44 -5.01
C ALA A 314 13.21 -15.03 -4.58
N TRP A 315 12.31 -14.20 -4.03
CA TRP A 315 10.97 -14.63 -3.66
C TRP A 315 10.16 -15.05 -4.90
N PHE A 316 10.11 -14.24 -5.97
CA PHE A 316 9.39 -14.62 -7.19
C PHE A 316 9.92 -15.92 -7.78
N ARG A 317 11.25 -16.11 -7.79
CA ARG A 317 11.89 -17.35 -8.26
C ARG A 317 11.44 -18.57 -7.46
N SER A 318 11.20 -18.43 -6.15
CA SER A 318 10.71 -19.53 -5.31
C SER A 318 9.22 -19.86 -5.54
N GLN A 319 8.48 -18.99 -6.24
CA GLN A 319 7.05 -19.18 -6.55
C GLN A 319 6.82 -19.70 -7.98
N MET A 320 7.86 -19.72 -8.83
CA MET A 320 7.81 -20.25 -10.20
C MET A 320 8.14 -21.75 -10.23
#